data_f3a3549245de3ed4a537bbbd0ae2d190
#
_entry.id   f3a3549245de3ed4a537bbbd0ae2d190
#
_cell.length_a   1.000
_cell.length_b   1.000
_cell.length_c   1.000
_cell.angle_alpha   90.00
_cell.angle_beta   90.00
_cell.angle_gamma   90.00
#
_symmetry.space_group_name_H-M   'P 1'
#
loop_
_entity.id
_entity.type
_entity.pdbx_description
1 polymer ?
#
loop_
_entity_poly.entity_id
_entity_poly.type
_entity_poly.pdbx_seq_one_letter_code
_entity_poly.pdbx_strand_id
1 'polypeptide(L)'
;MSSPTGLFFSMPSIHIPVLLEPILTDWLEGLNPRSPDRSSLVIVDGTFGGGGHTLEIAKRLRTGDWILGIDRDPQALERFISDHPEFHAASHDEDHREPSGWSSRSLVLPSGCRLLLACGSYCNLPGLLDGLSIPCVHGILLDLGLSSDQLSDSQRGFSFRVDAPLDLRFDTSVGISASMWLQRHSEVQIADAIYQFGEERFSRRIARAIIEQNRIKPVETSKELADLIHRVVPGRVHGRVDSATRTFQALRIVVNRELEHVQAGLERLPDTIA
;
A
#
# COMPACT_ATOMS: atom_id res chain seq x y z
N MET A 1 -12.27 -25.26 -38.74
CA MET A 1 -13.00 -25.27 -37.46
C MET A 1 -12.14 -24.53 -36.47
N SER A 2 -12.42 -23.25 -36.27
CA SER A 2 -11.65 -22.33 -35.44
C SER A 2 -12.28 -22.31 -34.05
N SER A 3 -11.51 -22.67 -33.04
CA SER A 3 -11.93 -22.59 -31.63
C SER A 3 -12.03 -21.14 -31.18
N PRO A 4 -13.04 -20.74 -30.42
CA PRO A 4 -13.15 -19.39 -29.92
C PRO A 4 -12.18 -19.20 -28.72
N THR A 5 -11.32 -18.22 -28.82
CA THR A 5 -10.49 -17.70 -27.75
C THR A 5 -11.40 -17.13 -26.68
N GLY A 6 -11.52 -17.82 -25.55
CA GLY A 6 -12.28 -17.34 -24.41
C GLY A 6 -11.60 -16.13 -23.79
N LEU A 7 -12.23 -14.98 -23.86
CA LEU A 7 -11.95 -13.82 -23.04
C LEU A 7 -12.28 -14.17 -21.58
N PHE A 8 -11.25 -14.44 -20.79
CA PHE A 8 -11.39 -14.48 -19.34
C PHE A 8 -11.64 -13.05 -18.85
N PHE A 9 -12.89 -12.69 -18.70
CA PHE A 9 -13.25 -11.54 -17.85
C PHE A 9 -12.88 -11.92 -16.41
N SER A 10 -11.80 -11.34 -15.91
CA SER A 10 -11.53 -11.32 -14.48
C SER A 10 -12.69 -10.59 -13.80
N MET A 11 -13.50 -11.32 -13.04
CA MET A 11 -14.47 -10.68 -12.15
C MET A 11 -13.70 -9.78 -11.19
N PRO A 12 -14.05 -8.50 -11.03
CA PRO A 12 -13.42 -7.67 -10.02
C PRO A 12 -13.61 -8.34 -8.66
N SER A 13 -12.53 -8.60 -7.96
CA SER A 13 -12.59 -9.11 -6.60
C SER A 13 -13.30 -8.05 -5.77
N ILE A 14 -14.50 -8.34 -5.25
CA ILE A 14 -15.21 -7.47 -4.33
C ILE A 14 -14.43 -7.52 -3.02
N HIS A 15 -13.40 -6.69 -2.92
CA HIS A 15 -12.67 -6.50 -1.68
C HIS A 15 -13.45 -5.48 -0.84
N ILE A 16 -14.04 -5.95 0.26
CA ILE A 16 -14.66 -5.06 1.23
C ILE A 16 -13.55 -4.45 2.07
N PRO A 17 -13.40 -3.11 2.08
CA PRO A 17 -12.40 -2.44 2.90
C PRO A 17 -12.57 -2.75 4.39
N VAL A 18 -11.46 -2.83 5.11
CA VAL A 18 -11.46 -3.13 6.55
C VAL A 18 -12.12 -1.96 7.32
N LEU A 19 -12.94 -2.28 8.31
CA LEU A 19 -13.63 -1.30 9.16
C LEU A 19 -14.44 -0.24 8.38
N LEU A 20 -14.94 -0.58 7.19
CA LEU A 20 -15.62 0.38 6.32
C LEU A 20 -16.80 1.07 7.03
N GLU A 21 -17.70 0.32 7.68
CA GLU A 21 -18.86 0.90 8.37
C GLU A 21 -18.45 1.90 9.47
N PRO A 22 -17.55 1.58 10.42
CA PRO A 22 -17.07 2.55 11.40
C PRO A 22 -16.43 3.80 10.77
N ILE A 23 -15.68 3.65 9.68
CA ILE A 23 -15.08 4.77 8.97
C ILE A 23 -16.17 5.69 8.41
N LEU A 24 -17.23 5.14 7.82
CA LEU A 24 -18.28 5.91 7.21
C LEU A 24 -19.25 6.51 8.26
N THR A 25 -19.61 5.77 9.32
CA THR A 25 -20.63 6.19 10.28
C THR A 25 -20.08 7.01 11.43
N ASP A 26 -18.90 6.68 11.94
CA ASP A 26 -18.37 7.34 13.13
C ASP A 26 -17.39 8.46 12.76
N TRP A 27 -16.47 8.17 11.87
CA TRP A 27 -15.45 9.16 11.51
C TRP A 27 -15.96 10.17 10.46
N LEU A 28 -16.45 9.72 9.30
CA LEU A 28 -16.83 10.61 8.21
C LEU A 28 -18.09 11.42 8.54
N GLU A 29 -19.11 10.81 9.12
CA GLU A 29 -20.33 11.55 9.52
C GLU A 29 -20.04 12.58 10.64
N GLY A 30 -18.98 12.35 11.46
CA GLY A 30 -18.48 13.34 12.41
C GLY A 30 -18.00 14.65 11.77
N LEU A 31 -17.59 14.61 10.51
CA LEU A 31 -17.20 15.78 9.70
C LEU A 31 -18.41 16.51 9.07
N ASN A 32 -19.64 16.04 9.31
CA ASN A 32 -20.87 16.57 8.74
C ASN A 32 -20.83 16.71 7.20
N PRO A 33 -20.50 15.66 6.43
CA PRO A 33 -20.26 15.76 4.99
C PRO A 33 -21.49 16.23 4.21
N ARG A 34 -22.69 16.07 4.78
CA ARG A 34 -23.97 16.43 4.15
C ARG A 34 -24.52 17.79 4.58
N SER A 35 -23.88 18.50 5.50
CA SER A 35 -24.33 19.83 5.93
C SER A 35 -24.31 20.80 4.74
N PRO A 36 -25.41 21.52 4.46
CA PRO A 36 -25.46 22.44 3.33
C PRO A 36 -24.56 23.66 3.53
N ASP A 37 -24.34 24.08 4.77
CA ASP A 37 -23.65 25.33 5.12
C ASP A 37 -22.15 25.15 5.37
N ARG A 38 -21.61 23.91 5.24
CA ARG A 38 -20.19 23.67 5.45
C ARG A 38 -19.30 24.14 4.29
N SER A 39 -18.08 24.48 4.56
CA SER A 39 -17.02 24.64 3.58
C SER A 39 -16.73 23.31 2.85
N SER A 40 -15.93 23.37 1.78
CA SER A 40 -15.44 22.17 1.10
C SER A 40 -14.60 21.30 2.03
N LEU A 41 -14.82 20.00 1.99
CA LEU A 41 -14.01 19.04 2.72
C LEU A 41 -12.81 18.59 1.88
N VAL A 42 -11.69 18.41 2.54
CA VAL A 42 -10.50 17.74 1.99
C VAL A 42 -10.21 16.53 2.85
N ILE A 43 -10.34 15.35 2.28
CA ILE A 43 -10.08 14.04 2.93
C ILE A 43 -8.83 13.44 2.30
N VAL A 44 -8.00 12.81 3.11
CA VAL A 44 -6.82 12.08 2.65
C VAL A 44 -7.00 10.59 2.88
N ASP A 45 -6.81 9.81 1.84
CA ASP A 45 -6.56 8.38 1.90
C ASP A 45 -5.07 8.16 1.64
N GLY A 46 -4.28 8.03 2.70
CA GLY A 46 -2.81 7.97 2.62
C GLY A 46 -2.27 6.59 2.29
N THR A 47 -3.17 5.61 2.13
CA THR A 47 -2.88 4.21 1.78
C THR A 47 -3.89 3.73 0.75
N PHE A 48 -3.91 4.44 -0.38
CA PHE A 48 -4.98 4.36 -1.38
C PHE A 48 -5.24 2.92 -1.89
N GLY A 49 -4.18 2.17 -2.18
CA GLY A 49 -4.28 0.79 -2.70
C GLY A 49 -5.18 0.71 -3.94
N GLY A 50 -6.22 -0.11 -3.87
CA GLY A 50 -7.24 -0.24 -4.92
C GLY A 50 -8.37 0.79 -4.84
N GLY A 51 -8.31 1.78 -3.94
CA GLY A 51 -9.30 2.87 -3.82
C GLY A 51 -10.62 2.47 -3.16
N GLY A 52 -10.69 1.30 -2.51
CA GLY A 52 -11.93 0.78 -1.94
C GLY A 52 -12.55 1.73 -0.90
N HIS A 53 -11.77 2.22 0.06
CA HIS A 53 -12.23 3.21 1.04
C HIS A 53 -12.60 4.53 0.34
N THR A 54 -11.74 5.02 -0.54
CA THR A 54 -11.94 6.27 -1.29
C THR A 54 -13.26 6.27 -2.04
N LEU A 55 -13.62 5.20 -2.75
CA LEU A 55 -14.87 5.11 -3.50
C LEU A 55 -16.11 5.16 -2.58
N GLU A 56 -16.05 4.52 -1.43
CA GLU A 56 -17.17 4.55 -0.49
C GLU A 56 -17.29 5.89 0.23
N ILE A 57 -16.18 6.54 0.57
CA ILE A 57 -16.15 7.91 1.09
C ILE A 57 -16.72 8.89 0.06
N ALA A 58 -16.32 8.76 -1.20
CA ALA A 58 -16.75 9.63 -2.29
C ALA A 58 -18.27 9.66 -2.50
N LYS A 59 -18.99 8.55 -2.22
CA LYS A 59 -20.47 8.50 -2.30
C LYS A 59 -21.16 9.44 -1.29
N ARG A 60 -20.45 9.90 -0.27
CA ARG A 60 -20.95 10.78 0.78
C ARG A 60 -20.49 12.22 0.65
N LEU A 61 -19.58 12.47 -0.29
CA LEU A 61 -19.06 13.79 -0.60
C LEU A 61 -19.83 14.43 -1.75
N ARG A 62 -19.61 15.73 -1.97
CA ARG A 62 -20.30 16.55 -2.97
C ARG A 62 -19.32 17.32 -3.87
N THR A 63 -19.86 17.93 -4.89
CA THR A 63 -19.10 18.88 -5.74
C THR A 63 -18.41 19.95 -4.88
N GLY A 64 -17.14 20.17 -5.15
CA GLY A 64 -16.27 21.08 -4.39
C GLY A 64 -15.47 20.38 -3.28
N ASP A 65 -15.81 19.16 -2.89
CA ASP A 65 -14.98 18.37 -1.98
C ASP A 65 -13.81 17.69 -2.71
N TRP A 66 -12.79 17.37 -1.95
CA TRP A 66 -11.59 16.70 -2.44
C TRP A 66 -11.27 15.42 -1.67
N ILE A 67 -10.79 14.43 -2.39
CA ILE A 67 -10.06 13.30 -1.82
C ILE A 67 -8.65 13.32 -2.40
N LEU A 68 -7.66 13.25 -1.52
CA LEU A 68 -6.26 13.05 -1.90
C LEU A 68 -5.94 11.57 -1.66
N GLY A 69 -5.85 10.78 -2.73
CA GLY A 69 -5.45 9.38 -2.70
C GLY A 69 -3.93 9.26 -2.89
N ILE A 70 -3.23 8.83 -1.86
CA ILE A 70 -1.77 8.72 -1.87
C ILE A 70 -1.39 7.24 -1.75
N ASP A 71 -0.53 6.77 -2.64
CA ASP A 71 0.09 5.45 -2.50
C ASP A 71 1.55 5.49 -2.93
N ARG A 72 2.36 4.66 -2.29
CA ARG A 72 3.77 4.47 -2.63
C ARG A 72 3.96 3.54 -3.82
N ASP A 73 2.93 2.75 -4.14
CA ASP A 73 2.91 1.82 -5.24
C ASP A 73 2.34 2.48 -6.50
N PRO A 74 3.18 2.88 -7.49
CA PRO A 74 2.66 3.52 -8.70
C PRO A 74 1.72 2.60 -9.48
N GLN A 75 1.92 1.28 -9.40
CA GLN A 75 1.06 0.32 -10.10
C GLN A 75 -0.36 0.26 -9.51
N ALA A 76 -0.52 0.55 -8.20
CA ALA A 76 -1.85 0.62 -7.59
C ALA A 76 -2.67 1.75 -8.22
N LEU A 77 -2.07 2.93 -8.38
CA LEU A 77 -2.71 4.08 -8.98
C LEU A 77 -3.03 3.87 -10.48
N GLU A 78 -2.09 3.28 -11.22
CA GLU A 78 -2.30 2.97 -12.64
C GLU A 78 -3.41 1.96 -12.85
N ARG A 79 -3.47 0.90 -12.02
CA ARG A 79 -4.56 -0.09 -12.07
C ARG A 79 -5.90 0.57 -11.79
N PHE A 80 -6.00 1.37 -10.71
CA PHE A 80 -7.24 2.07 -10.39
C PHE A 80 -7.75 2.90 -11.57
N ILE A 81 -6.89 3.67 -12.23
CA ILE A 81 -7.26 4.47 -13.40
C ILE A 81 -7.72 3.58 -14.56
N SER A 82 -7.04 2.46 -14.79
CA SER A 82 -7.39 1.51 -15.84
C SER A 82 -8.73 0.81 -15.59
N ASP A 83 -9.01 0.49 -14.33
CA ASP A 83 -10.22 -0.23 -13.92
C ASP A 83 -11.46 0.68 -13.86
N HIS A 84 -11.25 2.01 -13.85
CA HIS A 84 -12.30 3.03 -13.75
C HIS A 84 -12.26 4.03 -14.93
N PRO A 85 -12.42 3.56 -16.18
CA PRO A 85 -12.40 4.44 -17.36
C PRO A 85 -13.57 5.44 -17.40
N GLU A 86 -14.61 5.21 -16.59
CA GLU A 86 -15.75 6.11 -16.43
C GLU A 86 -15.41 7.39 -15.67
N PHE A 87 -14.30 7.44 -14.93
CA PHE A 87 -13.87 8.66 -14.24
C PHE A 87 -13.14 9.57 -15.23
N HIS A 88 -13.70 10.72 -15.47
CA HIS A 88 -13.12 11.68 -16.39
C HIS A 88 -11.95 12.40 -15.74
N ALA A 89 -10.90 12.64 -16.53
CA ALA A 89 -9.87 13.57 -16.13
C ALA A 89 -10.54 14.92 -15.82
N ALA A 90 -10.26 15.50 -14.65
CA ALA A 90 -10.67 16.87 -14.40
C ALA A 90 -10.11 17.72 -15.53
N SER A 91 -10.98 18.52 -16.20
CA SER A 91 -10.52 19.49 -17.17
C SER A 91 -9.37 20.28 -16.54
N HIS A 92 -8.32 20.51 -17.32
CA HIS A 92 -7.23 21.41 -16.92
C HIS A 92 -7.81 22.81 -16.65
N ASP A 93 -8.35 23.02 -15.45
CA ASP A 93 -8.49 24.36 -14.92
C ASP A 93 -7.06 24.88 -14.72
N GLU A 94 -6.75 25.99 -15.34
CA GLU A 94 -5.42 26.61 -15.41
C GLU A 94 -4.77 26.87 -14.04
N ASP A 95 -5.47 26.61 -12.94
CA ASP A 95 -5.04 26.81 -11.56
C ASP A 95 -4.40 25.58 -10.88
N HIS A 96 -4.34 24.42 -11.53
CA HIS A 96 -3.78 23.23 -10.91
C HIS A 96 -2.33 23.04 -11.32
N ARG A 97 -1.43 23.68 -10.58
CA ARG A 97 0.01 23.37 -10.62
C ARG A 97 0.18 21.94 -10.12
N GLU A 98 0.81 21.09 -10.94
CA GLU A 98 1.30 19.81 -10.44
C GLU A 98 2.26 20.09 -9.28
N PRO A 99 2.02 19.48 -8.10
CA PRO A 99 2.89 19.70 -6.96
C PRO A 99 4.29 19.23 -7.33
N SER A 100 5.29 20.08 -7.18
CA SER A 100 6.67 19.75 -7.53
C SER A 100 7.15 18.51 -6.79
N GLY A 101 7.63 17.52 -7.54
CA GLY A 101 8.16 16.27 -6.97
C GLY A 101 7.12 15.15 -6.77
N TRP A 102 5.87 15.36 -7.21
CA TRP A 102 4.83 14.34 -7.20
C TRP A 102 4.38 14.01 -8.63
N SER A 103 4.24 12.72 -8.92
CA SER A 103 3.46 12.29 -10.08
C SER A 103 2.00 12.20 -9.65
N SER A 104 1.13 13.04 -10.23
CA SER A 104 -0.27 13.11 -9.80
C SER A 104 -1.24 13.11 -10.97
N ARG A 105 -2.48 12.70 -10.72
CA ARG A 105 -3.58 12.75 -11.68
C ARG A 105 -4.88 13.13 -10.99
N SER A 106 -5.59 14.09 -11.56
CA SER A 106 -6.88 14.56 -11.05
C SER A 106 -8.04 13.94 -11.83
N LEU A 107 -9.04 13.43 -11.11
CA LEU A 107 -10.24 12.79 -11.63
C LEU A 107 -11.49 13.43 -11.00
N VAL A 108 -12.61 13.40 -11.70
CA VAL A 108 -13.94 13.75 -11.14
C VAL A 108 -14.73 12.49 -10.94
N LEU A 109 -15.19 12.27 -9.72
CA LEU A 109 -15.99 11.10 -9.33
C LEU A 109 -17.50 11.37 -9.57
N PRO A 110 -18.36 10.33 -9.61
CA PRO A 110 -19.79 10.47 -9.88
C PRO A 110 -20.54 11.42 -8.93
N SER A 111 -20.08 11.58 -7.69
CA SER A 111 -20.63 12.56 -6.73
C SER A 111 -20.27 14.01 -7.06
N GLY A 112 -19.40 14.24 -8.04
CA GLY A 112 -18.85 15.54 -8.37
C GLY A 112 -17.68 15.98 -7.47
N CYS A 113 -17.27 15.15 -6.49
CA CYS A 113 -16.04 15.44 -5.74
C CYS A 113 -14.79 15.16 -6.63
N ARG A 114 -13.71 15.85 -6.32
CA ARG A 114 -12.43 15.67 -7.02
C ARG A 114 -11.56 14.63 -6.29
N LEU A 115 -10.98 13.71 -7.04
CA LEU A 115 -9.98 12.77 -6.58
C LEU A 115 -8.63 13.13 -7.20
N LEU A 116 -7.67 13.51 -6.36
CA LEU A 116 -6.28 13.64 -6.77
C LEU A 116 -5.54 12.38 -6.36
N LEU A 117 -5.03 11.63 -7.33
CA LEU A 117 -4.13 10.52 -7.09
C LEU A 117 -2.69 11.02 -7.13
N ALA A 118 -1.91 10.72 -6.10
CA ALA A 118 -0.52 11.13 -5.99
C ALA A 118 0.38 9.95 -5.60
N CYS A 119 1.42 9.70 -6.39
CA CYS A 119 2.39 8.66 -6.09
C CYS A 119 3.41 9.16 -5.08
N GLY A 120 3.47 8.52 -3.91
CA GLY A 120 4.41 8.89 -2.86
C GLY A 120 4.00 8.39 -1.48
N SER A 121 4.66 8.90 -0.46
CA SER A 121 4.37 8.54 0.93
C SER A 121 3.51 9.59 1.62
N TYR A 122 2.52 9.16 2.37
CA TYR A 122 1.67 10.02 3.19
C TYR A 122 2.48 10.90 4.17
N CYS A 123 3.66 10.49 4.60
CA CYS A 123 4.50 11.33 5.46
C CYS A 123 5.02 12.61 4.76
N ASN A 124 4.87 12.72 3.44
CA ASN A 124 5.18 13.89 2.65
C ASN A 124 3.93 14.73 2.33
N LEU A 125 2.79 14.42 2.94
CA LEU A 125 1.54 15.17 2.76
C LEU A 125 1.70 16.69 2.92
N PRO A 126 2.44 17.23 3.90
CA PRO A 126 2.62 18.69 4.00
C PRO A 126 3.12 19.32 2.70
N GLY A 127 4.14 18.72 2.07
CA GLY A 127 4.67 19.23 0.79
C GLY A 127 3.68 19.10 -0.37
N LEU A 128 2.81 18.08 -0.37
CA LEU A 128 1.73 17.96 -1.35
C LEU A 128 0.70 19.08 -1.18
N LEU A 129 0.28 19.34 0.06
CA LEU A 129 -0.68 20.39 0.39
C LEU A 129 -0.15 21.80 0.02
N ASP A 130 1.13 22.06 0.32
CA ASP A 130 1.78 23.32 -0.07
C ASP A 130 1.77 23.50 -1.59
N GLY A 131 2.11 22.45 -2.34
CA GLY A 131 2.08 22.47 -3.80
C GLY A 131 0.70 22.72 -4.39
N LEU A 132 -0.36 22.24 -3.72
CA LEU A 132 -1.75 22.41 -4.11
C LEU A 132 -2.39 23.68 -3.55
N SER A 133 -1.68 24.45 -2.72
CA SER A 133 -2.22 25.60 -1.97
C SER A 133 -3.43 25.25 -1.11
N ILE A 134 -3.46 24.03 -0.56
CA ILE A 134 -4.47 23.53 0.39
C ILE A 134 -3.97 23.79 1.80
N PRO A 135 -4.63 24.64 2.60
CA PRO A 135 -4.12 25.05 3.91
C PRO A 135 -4.18 23.93 4.97
N CYS A 136 -5.17 23.07 4.88
CA CYS A 136 -5.38 21.97 5.82
C CYS A 136 -6.30 20.91 5.25
N VAL A 137 -6.33 19.75 5.89
CA VAL A 137 -7.24 18.64 5.60
C VAL A 137 -8.20 18.41 6.76
N HIS A 138 -9.35 17.81 6.51
CA HIS A 138 -10.39 17.59 7.52
C HIS A 138 -10.34 16.18 8.10
N GLY A 139 -9.59 15.28 7.47
CA GLY A 139 -9.40 13.93 7.97
C GLY A 139 -8.40 13.16 7.14
N ILE A 140 -7.70 12.22 7.82
CA ILE A 140 -6.69 11.36 7.19
C ILE A 140 -7.02 9.91 7.56
N LEU A 141 -7.11 9.07 6.54
CA LEU A 141 -7.27 7.63 6.67
C LEU A 141 -5.94 6.95 6.34
N LEU A 142 -5.49 6.04 7.20
CA LEU A 142 -4.34 5.17 6.98
C LEU A 142 -4.74 3.71 7.26
N ASP A 143 -4.82 2.89 6.23
CA ASP A 143 -4.99 1.43 6.32
C ASP A 143 -3.66 0.76 6.01
N LEU A 144 -2.84 0.60 7.07
CA LEU A 144 -1.46 0.16 6.92
C LEU A 144 -1.37 -1.34 6.67
N GLY A 145 -0.68 -1.74 5.63
CA GLY A 145 -0.49 -3.16 5.32
C GLY A 145 -0.26 -3.44 3.84
N LEU A 146 -0.74 -4.59 3.39
CA LEU A 146 -0.76 -5.00 1.98
C LEU A 146 -2.17 -4.92 1.42
N SER A 147 -2.30 -4.36 0.24
CA SER A 147 -3.54 -4.49 -0.53
C SER A 147 -3.71 -5.92 -1.07
N SER A 148 -4.96 -6.30 -1.36
CA SER A 148 -5.25 -7.59 -2.00
C SER A 148 -4.57 -7.71 -3.37
N ASP A 149 -4.44 -6.60 -4.09
CA ASP A 149 -3.78 -6.55 -5.39
C ASP A 149 -2.28 -6.82 -5.27
N GLN A 150 -1.62 -6.26 -4.25
CA GLN A 150 -0.22 -6.55 -3.97
C GLN A 150 -0.01 -8.03 -3.61
N LEU A 151 -0.92 -8.63 -2.83
CA LEU A 151 -0.86 -10.07 -2.53
C LEU A 151 -1.06 -10.95 -3.76
N SER A 152 -1.79 -10.48 -4.75
CA SER A 152 -2.05 -11.17 -6.01
C SER A 152 -0.95 -10.95 -7.05
N ASP A 153 -0.04 -9.99 -6.83
CA ASP A 153 1.04 -9.66 -7.73
C ASP A 153 2.08 -10.77 -7.79
N SER A 154 2.17 -11.41 -8.95
CA SER A 154 3.12 -12.49 -9.22
C SER A 154 4.53 -12.02 -9.59
N GLN A 155 4.80 -10.70 -9.62
CA GLN A 155 6.08 -10.15 -10.09
C GLN A 155 6.98 -9.67 -8.95
N ARG A 156 6.40 -9.34 -7.78
CA ARG A 156 7.13 -8.73 -6.66
C ARG A 156 7.30 -9.65 -5.45
N GLY A 157 6.75 -10.85 -5.49
CA GLY A 157 6.97 -11.90 -4.49
C GLY A 157 6.33 -11.65 -3.12
N PHE A 158 5.31 -10.81 -3.01
CA PHE A 158 4.57 -10.59 -1.76
C PHE A 158 3.87 -11.86 -1.25
N SER A 159 3.58 -12.80 -2.15
CA SER A 159 3.05 -14.12 -1.81
C SER A 159 4.04 -15.21 -2.25
N PHE A 160 4.23 -16.21 -1.40
CA PHE A 160 5.01 -17.41 -1.73
C PHE A 160 4.15 -18.57 -2.30
N ARG A 161 2.86 -18.31 -2.58
CA ARG A 161 1.98 -19.28 -3.26
C ARG A 161 2.34 -19.43 -4.73
N VAL A 162 2.87 -18.39 -5.32
CA VAL A 162 3.39 -18.35 -6.70
C VAL A 162 4.89 -18.06 -6.60
N ASP A 163 5.68 -18.75 -7.42
CA ASP A 163 7.12 -18.50 -7.49
C ASP A 163 7.37 -17.19 -8.24
N ALA A 164 7.98 -16.24 -7.56
CA ALA A 164 8.23 -14.90 -8.06
C ALA A 164 9.59 -14.36 -7.55
N PRO A 165 10.18 -13.36 -8.18
CA PRO A 165 11.35 -12.68 -7.64
C PRO A 165 11.10 -12.21 -6.20
N LEU A 166 12.05 -12.40 -5.30
CA LEU A 166 11.98 -11.96 -3.91
C LEU A 166 12.29 -10.46 -3.83
N ASP A 167 11.37 -9.63 -4.28
CA ASP A 167 11.52 -8.17 -4.30
C ASP A 167 10.94 -7.51 -3.06
N LEU A 168 9.64 -7.62 -2.81
CA LEU A 168 8.86 -7.08 -1.70
C LEU A 168 8.80 -5.54 -1.61
N ARG A 169 9.29 -4.81 -2.60
CA ARG A 169 9.16 -3.34 -2.63
C ARG A 169 7.79 -2.91 -3.12
N PHE A 170 7.25 -1.85 -2.55
CA PHE A 170 6.06 -1.18 -3.09
C PHE A 170 6.40 -0.43 -4.38
N ASP A 171 7.46 0.35 -4.35
CA ASP A 171 8.05 1.02 -5.51
C ASP A 171 9.38 0.35 -5.88
N THR A 172 9.42 -0.32 -7.03
CA THR A 172 10.61 -1.04 -7.49
C THR A 172 11.69 -0.12 -8.06
N SER A 173 11.39 1.16 -8.27
CA SER A 173 12.35 2.15 -8.76
C SER A 173 13.33 2.63 -7.67
N VAL A 174 12.98 2.43 -6.38
CA VAL A 174 13.78 2.90 -5.24
C VAL A 174 14.19 1.76 -4.31
N GLY A 175 15.28 1.97 -3.58
CA GLY A 175 15.75 1.01 -2.58
C GLY A 175 16.34 -0.27 -3.18
N ILE A 176 16.37 -1.34 -2.39
CA ILE A 176 16.89 -2.66 -2.77
C ILE A 176 15.83 -3.74 -2.52
N SER A 177 15.82 -4.78 -3.36
CA SER A 177 14.92 -5.93 -3.19
C SER A 177 15.21 -6.69 -1.88
N ALA A 178 14.23 -7.47 -1.41
CA ALA A 178 14.41 -8.32 -0.23
C ALA A 178 15.53 -9.33 -0.43
N SER A 179 15.69 -9.90 -1.62
CA SER A 179 16.83 -10.76 -1.94
C SER A 179 18.17 -10.05 -1.74
N MET A 180 18.32 -8.83 -2.28
CA MET A 180 19.53 -8.03 -2.06
C MET A 180 19.73 -7.62 -0.61
N TRP A 181 18.64 -7.33 0.11
CA TRP A 181 18.71 -7.02 1.52
C TRP A 181 19.26 -8.20 2.33
N LEU A 182 18.76 -9.42 2.08
CA LEU A 182 19.26 -10.65 2.71
C LEU A 182 20.72 -10.97 2.39
N GLN A 183 21.23 -10.53 1.25
CA GLN A 183 22.63 -10.71 0.88
C GLN A 183 23.58 -9.70 1.56
N ARG A 184 23.07 -8.50 1.88
CA ARG A 184 23.89 -7.39 2.43
C ARG A 184 23.93 -7.32 3.95
N HIS A 185 23.04 -8.06 4.64
CA HIS A 185 22.93 -7.98 6.09
C HIS A 185 23.50 -9.23 6.76
N SER A 186 24.00 -9.04 7.99
CA SER A 186 24.54 -10.11 8.81
C SER A 186 23.42 -11.02 9.38
N GLU A 187 23.80 -12.22 9.83
CA GLU A 187 22.89 -13.16 10.52
C GLU A 187 22.12 -12.48 11.67
N VAL A 188 22.81 -11.64 12.46
CA VAL A 188 22.21 -10.94 13.60
C VAL A 188 21.15 -9.95 13.10
N GLN A 189 21.48 -9.11 12.12
CA GLN A 189 20.53 -8.12 11.58
C GLN A 189 19.29 -8.78 10.96
N ILE A 190 19.48 -9.89 10.23
CA ILE A 190 18.35 -10.64 9.65
C ILE A 190 17.51 -11.25 10.77
N ALA A 191 18.12 -11.86 11.78
CA ALA A 191 17.41 -12.46 12.90
C ALA A 191 16.60 -11.42 13.70
N ASP A 192 17.21 -10.27 13.97
CA ASP A 192 16.57 -9.17 14.70
C ASP A 192 15.37 -8.61 13.93
N ALA A 193 15.50 -8.39 12.61
CA ALA A 193 14.40 -7.94 11.78
C ALA A 193 13.23 -8.95 11.79
N ILE A 194 13.52 -10.25 11.61
CA ILE A 194 12.50 -11.31 11.61
C ILE A 194 11.82 -11.41 12.98
N TYR A 195 12.56 -11.23 14.07
CA TYR A 195 12.01 -11.26 15.42
C TYR A 195 11.15 -10.04 15.73
N GLN A 196 11.68 -8.84 15.48
CA GLN A 196 11.03 -7.58 15.84
C GLN A 196 9.78 -7.29 15.00
N PHE A 197 9.84 -7.55 13.69
CA PHE A 197 8.78 -7.15 12.76
C PHE A 197 7.88 -8.31 12.33
N GLY A 198 8.37 -9.54 12.47
CA GLY A 198 7.60 -10.75 12.16
C GLY A 198 7.11 -11.51 13.38
N GLU A 199 7.58 -11.15 14.59
CA GLU A 199 7.29 -11.88 15.83
C GLU A 199 7.62 -13.38 15.71
N GLU A 200 8.62 -13.73 14.90
CA GLU A 200 8.98 -15.13 14.64
C GLU A 200 10.07 -15.60 15.62
N ARG A 201 9.69 -16.49 16.51
CA ARG A 201 10.58 -17.01 17.56
C ARG A 201 11.77 -17.83 17.03
N PHE A 202 11.68 -18.39 15.84
CA PHE A 202 12.75 -19.14 15.21
C PHE A 202 13.66 -18.26 14.35
N SER A 203 13.59 -16.95 14.51
CA SER A 203 14.29 -15.92 13.71
C SER A 203 15.79 -16.22 13.54
N ARG A 204 16.49 -16.58 14.61
CA ARG A 204 17.94 -16.90 14.56
C ARG A 204 18.22 -18.15 13.71
N ARG A 205 17.35 -19.15 13.80
CA ARG A 205 17.49 -20.38 13.01
C ARG A 205 17.23 -20.13 11.54
N ILE A 206 16.22 -19.31 11.23
CA ILE A 206 15.90 -18.87 9.87
C ILE A 206 17.05 -18.04 9.30
N ALA A 207 17.53 -17.04 10.04
CA ALA A 207 18.63 -16.17 9.60
C ALA A 207 19.90 -16.96 9.29
N ARG A 208 20.30 -17.89 10.17
CA ARG A 208 21.44 -18.77 9.92
C ARG A 208 21.29 -19.56 8.63
N ALA A 209 20.11 -20.17 8.41
CA ALA A 209 19.85 -20.92 7.20
C ALA A 209 19.92 -20.06 5.94
N ILE A 210 19.42 -18.80 6.00
CA ILE A 210 19.53 -17.85 4.90
C ILE A 210 21.00 -17.52 4.60
N ILE A 211 21.81 -17.25 5.63
CA ILE A 211 23.23 -16.95 5.47
C ILE A 211 24.01 -18.15 4.88
N GLU A 212 23.73 -19.36 5.38
CA GLU A 212 24.33 -20.59 4.84
C GLU A 212 23.94 -20.80 3.38
N GLN A 213 22.67 -20.62 3.03
CA GLN A 213 22.18 -20.74 1.66
C GLN A 213 22.82 -19.67 0.74
N ASN A 214 22.89 -18.41 1.18
CA ASN A 214 23.47 -17.31 0.39
C ASN A 214 24.96 -17.51 0.10
N ARG A 215 25.72 -18.28 0.89
CA ARG A 215 27.11 -18.64 0.60
C ARG A 215 27.23 -19.61 -0.57
N ILE A 216 26.20 -20.40 -0.84
CA ILE A 216 26.17 -21.40 -1.92
C ILE A 216 25.54 -20.78 -3.17
N LYS A 217 24.30 -20.28 -3.01
CA LYS A 217 23.50 -19.61 -4.01
C LYS A 217 22.57 -18.63 -3.31
N PRO A 218 22.53 -17.35 -3.73
CA PRO A 218 21.57 -16.39 -3.18
C PRO A 218 20.12 -16.88 -3.24
N VAL A 219 19.35 -16.53 -2.22
CA VAL A 219 17.90 -16.74 -2.22
C VAL A 219 17.26 -15.64 -3.07
N GLU A 220 16.74 -16.00 -4.23
CA GLU A 220 16.28 -15.05 -5.25
C GLU A 220 14.77 -15.04 -5.45
N THR A 221 14.08 -16.12 -5.04
CA THR A 221 12.64 -16.22 -5.24
C THR A 221 11.87 -16.39 -3.93
N SER A 222 10.59 -16.01 -3.97
CA SER A 222 9.67 -16.17 -2.85
C SER A 222 9.53 -17.62 -2.42
N LYS A 223 9.50 -18.53 -3.40
CA LYS A 223 9.39 -19.96 -3.12
C LYS A 223 10.66 -20.53 -2.49
N GLU A 224 11.85 -20.17 -3.01
CA GLU A 224 13.13 -20.57 -2.42
C GLU A 224 13.21 -20.20 -0.93
N LEU A 225 12.79 -18.96 -0.58
CA LEU A 225 12.77 -18.50 0.80
C LEU A 225 11.77 -19.29 1.65
N ALA A 226 10.55 -19.47 1.19
CA ALA A 226 9.53 -20.20 1.92
C ALA A 226 9.93 -21.65 2.16
N ASP A 227 10.45 -22.35 1.15
CA ASP A 227 10.93 -23.73 1.24
C ASP A 227 12.10 -23.83 2.22
N LEU A 228 13.01 -22.86 2.22
CA LEU A 228 14.12 -22.79 3.18
C LEU A 228 13.58 -22.70 4.63
N ILE A 229 12.64 -21.78 4.86
CA ILE A 229 12.03 -21.59 6.18
C ILE A 229 11.34 -22.87 6.66
N HIS A 230 10.53 -23.49 5.80
CA HIS A 230 9.79 -24.71 6.14
C HIS A 230 10.72 -25.89 6.44
N ARG A 231 11.92 -25.97 5.85
CA ARG A 231 12.92 -27.01 6.18
C ARG A 231 13.52 -26.84 7.57
N VAL A 232 13.69 -25.59 8.02
CA VAL A 232 14.41 -25.34 9.28
C VAL A 232 13.51 -25.06 10.47
N VAL A 233 12.25 -24.68 10.25
CA VAL A 233 11.31 -24.48 11.35
C VAL A 233 10.56 -25.78 11.65
N PRO A 234 10.47 -26.21 12.92
CA PRO A 234 9.68 -27.38 13.29
C PRO A 234 8.21 -27.20 12.91
N GLY A 235 7.63 -28.26 12.35
CA GLY A 235 6.36 -28.36 11.67
C GLY A 235 5.21 -27.44 12.11
N ARG A 236 4.26 -27.23 11.21
CA ARG A 236 3.07 -26.40 11.42
C ARG A 236 2.32 -26.82 12.67
N VAL A 237 2.24 -25.93 13.65
CA VAL A 237 1.30 -26.11 14.77
C VAL A 237 -0.06 -25.58 14.28
N HIS A 238 -1.07 -26.44 14.29
CA HIS A 238 -2.45 -26.07 13.92
C HIS A 238 -2.87 -24.79 14.67
N GLY A 239 -3.46 -23.82 13.94
CA GLY A 239 -3.93 -22.56 14.50
C GLY A 239 -2.88 -21.45 14.63
N ARG A 240 -1.63 -21.63 14.20
CA ARG A 240 -0.61 -20.57 14.19
C ARG A 240 -0.34 -20.08 12.78
N VAL A 241 -0.04 -18.78 12.68
CA VAL A 241 0.44 -18.16 11.44
C VAL A 241 1.74 -18.83 11.01
N ASP A 242 1.86 -19.13 9.73
CA ASP A 242 3.03 -19.76 9.12
C ASP A 242 4.29 -18.91 9.34
N SER A 243 5.42 -19.54 9.70
CA SER A 243 6.70 -18.85 9.90
C SER A 243 7.21 -18.16 8.64
N ALA A 244 6.88 -18.69 7.45
CA ALA A 244 7.15 -18.00 6.19
C ALA A 244 6.36 -16.70 6.11
N THR A 245 5.06 -16.69 6.40
CA THR A 245 4.24 -15.47 6.42
C THR A 245 4.84 -14.39 7.33
N ARG A 246 5.27 -14.76 8.54
CA ARG A 246 5.91 -13.83 9.48
C ARG A 246 7.23 -13.30 8.97
N THR A 247 8.04 -14.15 8.35
CA THR A 247 9.32 -13.75 7.77
C THR A 247 9.11 -12.80 6.59
N PHE A 248 8.15 -13.06 5.71
CA PHE A 248 7.82 -12.18 4.60
C PHE A 248 7.30 -10.83 5.07
N GLN A 249 6.45 -10.82 6.11
CA GLN A 249 6.01 -9.58 6.76
C GLN A 249 7.20 -8.77 7.27
N ALA A 250 8.13 -9.39 7.98
CA ALA A 250 9.32 -8.72 8.50
C ALA A 250 10.17 -8.11 7.38
N LEU A 251 10.43 -8.88 6.33
CA LEU A 251 11.21 -8.42 5.18
C LEU A 251 10.51 -7.27 4.44
N ARG A 252 9.19 -7.33 4.25
CA ARG A 252 8.42 -6.25 3.66
C ARG A 252 8.57 -4.96 4.47
N ILE A 253 8.41 -5.05 5.78
CA ILE A 253 8.52 -3.90 6.69
C ILE A 253 9.90 -3.24 6.57
N VAL A 254 10.98 -4.01 6.57
CA VAL A 254 12.34 -3.42 6.50
C VAL A 254 12.67 -2.87 5.11
N VAL A 255 12.32 -3.59 4.05
CA VAL A 255 12.60 -3.19 2.67
C VAL A 255 11.88 -1.89 2.30
N ASN A 256 10.63 -1.74 2.78
CA ASN A 256 9.82 -0.55 2.54
C ASN A 256 9.95 0.51 3.65
N ARG A 257 10.74 0.26 4.69
CA ARG A 257 10.91 1.17 5.84
C ARG A 257 9.57 1.60 6.44
N GLU A 258 8.62 0.65 6.55
CA GLU A 258 7.22 0.97 6.88
C GLU A 258 7.09 1.69 8.22
N LEU A 259 7.76 1.22 9.26
CA LEU A 259 7.67 1.83 10.59
C LEU A 259 8.30 3.23 10.66
N GLU A 260 9.35 3.48 9.86
CA GLU A 260 9.92 4.82 9.75
C GLU A 260 8.93 5.79 9.10
N HIS A 261 8.18 5.34 8.10
CA HIS A 261 7.11 6.14 7.49
C HIS A 261 5.95 6.37 8.47
N VAL A 262 5.58 5.36 9.27
CA VAL A 262 4.56 5.55 10.33
C VAL A 262 5.01 6.59 11.33
N GLN A 263 6.24 6.48 11.83
CA GLN A 263 6.78 7.45 12.78
C GLN A 263 6.80 8.86 12.18
N ALA A 264 7.35 9.03 11.00
CA ALA A 264 7.40 10.33 10.31
C ALA A 264 6.00 10.90 10.03
N GLY A 265 5.04 10.02 9.74
CA GLY A 265 3.64 10.40 9.57
C GLY A 265 3.03 10.93 10.87
N LEU A 266 3.17 10.20 11.97
CA LEU A 266 2.66 10.61 13.28
C LEU A 266 3.27 11.94 13.77
N GLU A 267 4.49 12.26 13.37
CA GLU A 267 5.15 13.52 13.71
C GLU A 267 4.66 14.70 12.85
N ARG A 268 4.24 14.48 11.61
CA ARG A 268 3.99 15.55 10.63
C ARG A 268 2.52 15.75 10.29
N LEU A 269 1.72 14.68 10.28
CA LEU A 269 0.33 14.75 9.84
C LEU A 269 -0.59 15.53 10.78
N PRO A 270 -0.42 15.50 12.12
CA PRO A 270 -1.31 16.25 13.01
C PRO A 270 -1.37 17.75 12.69
N ASP A 271 -0.26 18.35 12.28
CA ASP A 271 -0.19 19.77 11.93
C ASP A 271 -0.91 20.13 10.64
N THR A 272 -1.33 19.14 9.86
CA THR A 272 -2.08 19.34 8.60
C THR A 272 -3.59 19.28 8.79
N ILE A 273 -4.08 18.86 9.96
CA ILE A 273 -5.52 18.66 10.22
C ILE A 273 -6.13 19.96 10.75
N ALA A 274 -7.32 20.31 10.23
CA ALA A 274 -8.10 21.51 10.60
C ALA A 274 -8.62 21.46 12.06
#